data_9f3d891ac1bb8526f091fc12cb93a6db
#
_entry.id   9f3d891ac1bb8526f091fc12cb93a6db
#
_cell.length_a   1.000
_cell.length_b   1.000
_cell.length_c   1.000
_cell.angle_alpha   90.00
_cell.angle_beta   90.00
_cell.angle_gamma   90.00
#
_symmetry.space_group_name_H-M   'P 1'
#
loop_
_entity.id
_entity.type
_entity.pdbx_description
1 polymer ?
#
loop_
_entity_poly.entity_id
_entity_poly.type
_entity_poly.pdbx_seq_one_letter_code
_entity_poly.pdbx_strand_id
1 'polypeptide(L)'
;DYINIYTWFNSFSYGKMFSIIVLLFVILGVYPRITCVFHWLVTYSFTITSTCTDGGDQVASIITLLLIPICLLDTRSSHWKFQKNEFNYYKNNIAFIFTLLILLQIFTIYFFASTGKFQSEVWQNGTAFYYYSTLPQMGLSKGFIFEFFNFIIKSPIILTLSTWTILILELFIAIGILIKNKVLRKYVYFLGFSLHISIILFYGILSFSLTMIACLFFAYKYNPIRK
;
A
#
# COMPACT_ATOMS: atom_id res chain seq x y z
N ASP A 1 0.30 23.91 15.37
CA ASP A 1 -1.03 23.32 15.16
C ASP A 1 -1.01 22.57 13.83
N TYR A 2 -1.18 21.27 13.87
CA TYR A 2 -1.25 20.46 12.66
C TYR A 2 -2.64 20.56 12.04
N ILE A 3 -2.73 20.58 10.71
CA ILE A 3 -4.00 20.49 10.00
C ILE A 3 -4.58 19.10 10.26
N ASN A 4 -5.69 19.02 11.00
CA ASN A 4 -6.29 17.77 11.42
C ASN A 4 -7.82 17.86 11.35
N ILE A 5 -8.44 17.03 10.49
CA ILE A 5 -9.89 17.01 10.32
C ILE A 5 -10.62 16.73 11.63
N TYR A 6 -10.07 15.86 12.47
CA TYR A 6 -10.73 15.47 13.74
C TYR A 6 -10.77 16.61 14.77
N THR A 7 -9.96 17.65 14.61
CA THR A 7 -9.99 18.86 15.46
C THR A 7 -10.91 19.96 14.93
N TRP A 8 -11.43 19.84 13.69
CA TRP A 8 -12.36 20.81 13.11
C TRP A 8 -13.77 20.71 13.69
N PHE A 9 -14.08 19.62 14.36
CA PHE A 9 -15.40 19.34 14.89
C PHE A 9 -15.38 19.25 16.42
N ASN A 10 -16.49 19.64 17.06
CA ASN A 10 -16.64 19.57 18.52
C ASN A 10 -16.67 18.11 19.04
N SER A 11 -16.84 17.14 18.18
CA SER A 11 -16.87 15.71 18.52
C SER A 11 -16.08 14.91 17.51
N PHE A 12 -15.29 13.95 18.00
CA PHE A 12 -14.53 13.00 17.18
C PHE A 12 -15.44 12.17 16.23
N SER A 13 -16.68 11.91 16.65
CA SER A 13 -17.68 11.20 15.84
C SER A 13 -18.04 11.96 14.57
N TYR A 14 -18.15 13.28 14.61
CA TYR A 14 -18.42 14.09 13.42
C TYR A 14 -17.23 14.08 12.46
N GLY A 15 -16.00 14.11 12.97
CA GLY A 15 -14.79 13.98 12.15
C GLY A 15 -14.73 12.62 11.44
N LYS A 16 -15.09 11.52 12.12
CA LYS A 16 -15.22 10.20 11.49
C LYS A 16 -16.29 10.18 10.39
N MET A 17 -17.46 10.72 10.67
CA MET A 17 -18.56 10.76 9.69
C MET A 17 -18.16 11.57 8.45
N PHE A 18 -17.53 12.73 8.64
CA PHE A 18 -16.98 13.53 7.54
C PHE A 18 -15.97 12.72 6.71
N SER A 19 -15.03 12.03 7.36
CA SER A 19 -14.03 11.19 6.69
C SER A 19 -14.68 10.08 5.86
N ILE A 20 -15.69 9.40 6.38
CA ILE A 20 -16.45 8.37 5.65
C ILE A 20 -17.13 8.96 4.42
N ILE A 21 -17.77 10.12 4.55
CA ILE A 21 -18.44 10.81 3.43
C ILE A 21 -17.42 11.15 2.34
N VAL A 22 -16.27 11.72 2.71
CA VAL A 22 -15.19 12.03 1.76
C VAL A 22 -14.73 10.77 1.02
N LEU A 23 -14.47 9.68 1.74
CA LEU A 23 -14.03 8.42 1.13
C LEU A 23 -15.10 7.82 0.20
N LEU A 24 -16.39 7.96 0.53
CA LEU A 24 -17.47 7.56 -0.38
C LEU A 24 -17.45 8.38 -1.68
N PHE A 25 -17.24 9.69 -1.62
CA PHE A 25 -17.10 10.51 -2.83
C PHE A 25 -15.87 10.13 -3.66
N VAL A 26 -14.76 9.77 -3.00
CA VAL A 26 -13.56 9.25 -3.68
C VAL A 26 -13.86 7.94 -4.41
N ILE A 27 -14.54 6.98 -3.76
CA ILE A 27 -14.93 5.69 -4.35
C ILE A 27 -15.87 5.91 -5.54
N LEU A 28 -16.85 6.80 -5.41
CA LEU A 28 -17.77 7.16 -6.48
C LEU A 28 -17.09 7.95 -7.61
N GLY A 29 -15.85 8.38 -7.40
CA GLY A 29 -15.06 9.10 -8.38
C GLY A 29 -15.59 10.50 -8.68
N VAL A 30 -16.29 11.13 -7.73
CA VAL A 30 -16.94 12.45 -7.91
C VAL A 30 -15.88 13.56 -7.82
N TYR A 31 -15.81 14.41 -8.83
CA TYR A 31 -14.91 15.57 -8.93
C TYR A 31 -13.48 15.29 -8.44
N PRO A 32 -12.68 14.46 -9.14
CA PRO A 32 -11.35 14.01 -8.70
C PRO A 32 -10.42 15.16 -8.24
N ARG A 33 -10.53 16.33 -8.87
CA ARG A 33 -9.76 17.53 -8.53
C ARG A 33 -9.96 18.01 -7.09
N ILE A 34 -11.16 17.86 -6.57
CA ILE A 34 -11.53 18.35 -5.24
C ILE A 34 -11.34 17.23 -4.23
N THR A 35 -11.90 16.06 -4.55
CA THR A 35 -11.90 14.93 -3.64
C THR A 35 -10.51 14.38 -3.35
N CYS A 36 -9.52 14.55 -4.23
CA CYS A 36 -8.14 14.14 -3.98
C CYS A 36 -7.49 14.88 -2.81
N VAL A 37 -7.76 16.18 -2.65
CA VAL A 37 -7.21 16.97 -1.54
C VAL A 37 -7.83 16.52 -0.22
N PHE A 38 -9.15 16.34 -0.18
CA PHE A 38 -9.83 15.83 1.00
C PHE A 38 -9.46 14.38 1.31
N HIS A 39 -9.21 13.54 0.30
CA HIS A 39 -8.72 12.19 0.48
C HIS A 39 -7.37 12.18 1.21
N TRP A 40 -6.43 13.01 0.74
CA TRP A 40 -5.15 13.16 1.43
C TRP A 40 -5.34 13.70 2.86
N LEU A 41 -6.17 14.72 3.07
CA LEU A 41 -6.43 15.26 4.39
C LEU A 41 -6.99 14.19 5.35
N VAL A 42 -7.88 13.31 4.87
CA VAL A 42 -8.41 12.20 5.67
C VAL A 42 -7.30 11.22 6.05
N THR A 43 -6.50 10.75 5.09
CA THR A 43 -5.42 9.78 5.36
C THR A 43 -4.35 10.37 6.26
N TYR A 44 -3.94 11.62 6.02
CA TYR A 44 -2.98 12.34 6.85
C TYR A 44 -3.50 12.54 8.28
N SER A 45 -4.74 13.06 8.43
CA SER A 45 -5.34 13.27 9.75
C SER A 45 -5.50 11.97 10.53
N PHE A 46 -5.84 10.87 9.85
CA PHE A 46 -5.89 9.56 10.48
C PHE A 46 -4.52 9.13 11.00
N THR A 47 -3.47 9.26 10.18
CA THR A 47 -2.10 8.89 10.55
C THR A 47 -1.59 9.65 11.79
N ILE A 48 -1.88 10.95 11.91
CA ILE A 48 -1.41 11.76 13.04
C ILE A 48 -2.29 11.65 14.30
N THR A 49 -3.53 11.16 14.17
CA THR A 49 -4.48 11.07 15.29
C THR A 49 -4.52 9.66 15.88
N SER A 50 -4.29 8.64 15.06
CA SER A 50 -4.34 7.25 15.50
C SER A 50 -3.17 6.93 16.43
N THR A 51 -3.47 6.32 17.58
CA THR A 51 -2.46 5.82 18.52
C THR A 51 -1.85 4.49 18.09
N CYS A 52 -2.49 3.79 17.15
CA CYS A 52 -2.05 2.51 16.61
C CYS A 52 -2.09 2.58 15.08
N THR A 53 -1.13 3.29 14.49
CA THR A 53 -0.95 3.33 13.04
C THR A 53 -0.11 2.15 12.56
N ASP A 54 -0.52 1.53 11.47
CA ASP A 54 0.34 0.60 10.76
C ASP A 54 1.09 1.30 9.60
N GLY A 55 2.03 0.58 8.98
CA GLY A 55 2.77 1.11 7.84
C GLY A 55 1.88 1.47 6.64
N GLY A 56 0.69 0.86 6.52
CA GLY A 56 -0.27 1.14 5.45
C GLY A 56 -0.87 2.53 5.55
N ASP A 57 -1.16 2.99 6.74
CA ASP A 57 -1.71 4.33 6.97
C ASP A 57 -0.70 5.41 6.56
N GLN A 58 0.58 5.22 6.90
CA GLN A 58 1.67 6.11 6.50
C GLN A 58 1.85 6.11 4.98
N VAL A 59 1.87 4.94 4.38
CA VAL A 59 1.97 4.79 2.91
C VAL A 59 0.77 5.45 2.22
N ALA A 60 -0.46 5.23 2.70
CA ALA A 60 -1.66 5.84 2.16
C ALA A 60 -1.58 7.37 2.19
N SER A 61 -1.10 7.95 3.29
CA SER A 61 -0.92 9.40 3.42
C SER A 61 0.07 9.95 2.38
N ILE A 62 1.21 9.30 2.18
CA ILE A 62 2.22 9.74 1.20
C ILE A 62 1.72 9.55 -0.24
N ILE A 63 1.15 8.39 -0.56
CA ILE A 63 0.68 8.10 -1.92
C ILE A 63 -0.48 9.01 -2.32
N THR A 64 -1.43 9.27 -1.42
CA THR A 64 -2.54 10.18 -1.71
C THR A 64 -2.07 11.62 -1.91
N LEU A 65 -1.03 12.07 -1.18
CA LEU A 65 -0.37 13.36 -1.42
C LEU A 65 0.25 13.42 -2.83
N LEU A 66 0.99 12.40 -3.22
CA LEU A 66 1.62 12.34 -4.54
C LEU A 66 0.60 12.22 -5.69
N LEU A 67 -0.60 11.73 -5.41
CA LEU A 67 -1.69 11.67 -6.39
C LEU A 67 -2.37 13.02 -6.63
N ILE A 68 -2.30 13.98 -5.70
CA ILE A 68 -2.96 15.29 -5.83
C ILE A 68 -2.63 15.97 -7.16
N PRO A 69 -1.36 16.18 -7.55
CA PRO A 69 -1.05 16.87 -8.79
C PRO A 69 -1.61 16.18 -10.04
N ILE A 70 -1.65 14.84 -10.03
CA ILE A 70 -2.24 14.06 -11.13
C ILE A 70 -3.76 14.29 -11.19
N CYS A 71 -4.43 14.21 -10.05
CA CYS A 71 -5.88 14.41 -9.96
C CYS A 71 -6.32 15.84 -10.26
N LEU A 72 -5.51 16.84 -9.91
CA LEU A 72 -5.77 18.24 -10.25
C LEU A 72 -5.79 18.50 -11.76
N LEU A 73 -5.13 17.67 -12.56
CA LEU A 73 -5.16 17.73 -14.01
C LEU A 73 -6.44 17.14 -14.63
N ASP A 74 -7.18 16.34 -13.86
CA ASP A 74 -8.41 15.69 -14.31
C ASP A 74 -9.58 16.65 -14.27
N THR A 75 -10.10 17.04 -15.44
CA THR A 75 -11.20 17.99 -15.58
C THR A 75 -12.59 17.36 -15.54
N ARG A 76 -12.66 16.03 -15.42
CA ARG A 76 -13.92 15.30 -15.44
C ARG A 76 -14.73 15.54 -14.18
N SER A 77 -16.06 15.57 -14.31
CA SER A 77 -16.97 15.58 -13.16
C SER A 77 -17.04 14.22 -12.45
N SER A 78 -16.64 13.15 -13.15
CA SER A 78 -16.49 11.83 -12.55
C SER A 78 -15.31 11.11 -13.17
N HIS A 79 -14.52 10.46 -12.32
CA HIS A 79 -13.37 9.64 -12.73
C HIS A 79 -13.77 8.51 -13.70
N TRP A 80 -15.00 8.01 -13.61
CA TRP A 80 -15.51 6.92 -14.42
C TRP A 80 -15.98 7.38 -15.82
N LYS A 81 -16.12 8.69 -16.07
CA LYS A 81 -16.49 9.21 -17.39
C LYS A 81 -15.31 9.11 -18.33
N PHE A 82 -15.59 8.58 -19.53
CA PHE A 82 -14.60 8.60 -20.61
C PHE A 82 -14.38 10.05 -21.07
N GLN A 83 -13.12 10.44 -21.18
CA GLN A 83 -12.72 11.71 -21.80
C GLN A 83 -11.69 11.42 -22.88
N LYS A 84 -11.90 11.99 -24.06
CA LYS A 84 -10.89 11.94 -25.11
C LYS A 84 -9.66 12.72 -24.63
N ASN A 85 -8.53 12.05 -24.56
CA ASN A 85 -7.29 12.71 -24.13
C ASN A 85 -6.82 13.66 -25.23
N GLU A 86 -6.91 14.95 -24.97
CA GLU A 86 -6.18 15.94 -25.75
C GLU A 86 -4.73 15.94 -25.29
N PHE A 87 -3.81 15.84 -26.27
CA PHE A 87 -2.39 15.90 -25.97
C PHE A 87 -2.05 17.29 -25.43
N ASN A 88 -1.57 17.32 -24.19
CA ASN A 88 -1.05 18.53 -23.57
C ASN A 88 0.30 18.23 -22.93
N TYR A 89 1.35 18.82 -23.49
CA TYR A 89 2.73 18.57 -23.09
C TYR A 89 2.96 18.78 -21.59
N TYR A 90 2.48 19.88 -21.03
CA TYR A 90 2.69 20.21 -19.61
C TYR A 90 1.94 19.24 -18.68
N LYS A 91 0.67 18.94 -18.99
CA LYS A 91 -0.13 17.98 -18.21
C LYS A 91 0.50 16.59 -18.23
N ASN A 92 0.95 16.15 -19.41
CA ASN A 92 1.57 14.83 -19.55
C ASN A 92 2.89 14.74 -18.80
N ASN A 93 3.72 15.81 -18.79
CA ASN A 93 4.98 15.82 -18.04
C ASN A 93 4.74 15.82 -16.52
N ILE A 94 3.79 16.61 -16.02
CA ILE A 94 3.45 16.60 -14.59
C ILE A 94 2.96 15.20 -14.19
N ALA A 95 2.03 14.63 -14.93
CA ALA A 95 1.52 13.28 -14.66
C ALA A 95 2.66 12.23 -14.70
N PHE A 96 3.58 12.35 -15.65
CA PHE A 96 4.75 11.47 -15.77
C PHE A 96 5.66 11.57 -14.54
N ILE A 97 6.03 12.79 -14.13
CA ILE A 97 6.94 13.04 -12.99
C ILE A 97 6.31 12.47 -11.71
N PHE A 98 5.05 12.80 -11.41
CA PHE A 98 4.41 12.31 -10.19
C PHE A 98 4.15 10.80 -10.21
N THR A 99 3.90 10.21 -11.39
CA THR A 99 3.84 8.75 -11.52
C THR A 99 5.19 8.13 -11.22
N LEU A 100 6.30 8.69 -11.69
CA LEU A 100 7.65 8.21 -11.34
C LEU A 100 7.94 8.34 -9.85
N LEU A 101 7.54 9.45 -9.21
CA LEU A 101 7.70 9.62 -7.76
C LEU A 101 6.92 8.57 -6.97
N ILE A 102 5.68 8.26 -7.39
CA ILE A 102 4.89 7.17 -6.78
C ILE A 102 5.59 5.81 -6.96
N LEU A 103 6.10 5.51 -8.15
CA LEU A 103 6.84 4.26 -8.39
C LEU A 103 8.12 4.19 -7.56
N LEU A 104 8.85 5.30 -7.44
CA LEU A 104 10.03 5.38 -6.58
C LEU A 104 9.67 5.14 -5.11
N GLN A 105 8.58 5.74 -4.64
CA GLN A 105 8.08 5.50 -3.28
C GLN A 105 7.75 4.03 -3.04
N ILE A 106 7.04 3.37 -3.96
CA ILE A 106 6.69 1.95 -3.84
C ILE A 106 7.97 1.09 -3.87
N PHE A 107 8.90 1.37 -4.78
CA PHE A 107 10.22 0.72 -4.83
C PHE A 107 10.94 0.83 -3.49
N THR A 108 11.04 2.05 -2.96
CA THR A 108 11.73 2.35 -1.70
C THR A 108 11.13 1.56 -0.54
N ILE A 109 9.80 1.46 -0.44
CA ILE A 109 9.13 0.68 0.61
C ILE A 109 9.57 -0.78 0.55
N TYR A 110 9.46 -1.45 -0.59
CA TYR A 110 9.82 -2.87 -0.71
C TYR A 110 11.32 -3.10 -0.56
N PHE A 111 12.13 -2.21 -1.11
CA PHE A 111 13.59 -2.30 -1.02
C PHE A 111 14.07 -2.21 0.44
N PHE A 112 13.62 -1.20 1.18
CA PHE A 112 14.02 -1.05 2.58
C PHE A 112 13.30 -2.05 3.49
N ALA A 113 12.10 -2.51 3.15
CA ALA A 113 11.46 -3.61 3.87
C ALA A 113 12.30 -4.89 3.80
N SER A 114 12.82 -5.25 2.62
CA SER A 114 13.71 -6.39 2.47
C SER A 114 15.08 -6.16 3.13
N THR A 115 15.79 -5.08 2.75
CA THR A 115 17.16 -4.83 3.22
C THR A 115 17.26 -4.58 4.72
N GLY A 116 16.27 -3.90 5.32
CA GLY A 116 16.20 -3.69 6.77
C GLY A 116 16.00 -4.99 7.54
N LYS A 117 15.24 -5.93 7.01
CA LYS A 117 15.07 -7.26 7.61
C LYS A 117 16.37 -8.06 7.64
N PHE A 118 17.25 -7.90 6.65
CA PHE A 118 18.56 -8.55 6.67
C PHE A 118 19.47 -8.12 7.83
N GLN A 119 19.18 -7.00 8.48
CA GLN A 119 19.93 -6.53 9.67
C GLN A 119 19.44 -7.15 10.97
N SER A 120 18.33 -7.86 10.99
CA SER A 120 17.72 -8.45 12.16
C SER A 120 18.07 -9.94 12.30
N GLU A 121 18.55 -10.35 13.47
CA GLU A 121 18.96 -11.74 13.74
C GLU A 121 17.83 -12.76 13.48
N VAL A 122 16.60 -12.45 13.86
CA VAL A 122 15.48 -13.38 13.66
C VAL A 122 15.20 -13.64 12.18
N TRP A 123 15.49 -12.68 11.31
CA TRP A 123 15.40 -12.84 9.86
C TRP A 123 16.58 -13.60 9.30
N GLN A 124 17.80 -13.30 9.77
CA GLN A 124 19.02 -14.01 9.35
C GLN A 124 18.96 -15.49 9.74
N ASN A 125 18.52 -15.79 10.96
CA ASN A 125 18.39 -17.15 11.50
C ASN A 125 17.18 -17.91 10.93
N GLY A 126 16.35 -17.27 10.08
CA GLY A 126 15.18 -17.90 9.45
C GLY A 126 14.02 -18.18 10.40
N THR A 127 13.95 -17.52 11.57
CA THR A 127 12.92 -17.73 12.60
C THR A 127 11.86 -16.66 12.66
N ALA A 128 11.99 -15.60 11.86
CA ALA A 128 11.09 -14.44 11.91
C ALA A 128 9.63 -14.81 11.69
N PHE A 129 9.31 -15.72 10.78
CA PHE A 129 7.93 -16.15 10.55
C PHE A 129 7.28 -16.69 11.84
N TYR A 130 8.01 -17.47 12.66
CA TYR A 130 7.53 -17.95 13.95
C TYR A 130 7.25 -16.81 14.90
N TYR A 131 8.24 -15.94 15.17
CA TYR A 131 8.09 -14.86 16.14
C TYR A 131 6.96 -13.91 15.78
N TYR A 132 6.87 -13.45 14.54
CA TYR A 132 5.81 -12.52 14.14
C TYR A 132 4.42 -13.16 14.14
N SER A 133 4.30 -14.45 13.83
CA SER A 133 3.01 -15.14 13.84
C SER A 133 2.51 -15.52 15.23
N THR A 134 3.40 -15.53 16.24
CA THR A 134 3.04 -15.82 17.63
C THR A 134 2.85 -14.59 18.50
N LEU A 135 3.05 -13.37 17.97
CA LEU A 135 2.80 -12.13 18.70
C LEU A 135 1.32 -12.04 19.12
N PRO A 136 1.03 -11.71 20.39
CA PRO A 136 -0.35 -11.59 20.87
C PRO A 136 -1.21 -10.56 20.09
N GLN A 137 -0.57 -9.53 19.55
CA GLN A 137 -1.22 -8.48 18.77
C GLN A 137 -1.59 -8.92 17.34
N MET A 138 -0.95 -9.97 16.83
CA MET A 138 -1.11 -10.51 15.49
C MET A 138 -1.67 -11.95 15.53
N GLY A 139 -2.43 -12.28 16.58
CA GLY A 139 -2.82 -13.64 16.91
C GLY A 139 -3.58 -14.34 15.79
N LEU A 140 -3.06 -15.47 15.37
CA LEU A 140 -3.77 -16.43 14.53
C LEU A 140 -4.98 -16.99 15.31
N SER A 141 -6.17 -16.80 14.79
CA SER A 141 -7.36 -17.46 15.31
C SER A 141 -7.27 -18.97 15.08
N LYS A 142 -7.87 -19.77 15.97
CA LYS A 142 -7.99 -21.22 15.81
C LYS A 142 -8.71 -21.53 14.49
N GLY A 143 -8.25 -22.54 13.75
CA GLY A 143 -8.86 -22.97 12.50
C GLY A 143 -7.83 -23.47 11.50
N PHE A 144 -8.22 -23.63 10.24
CA PHE A 144 -7.37 -24.18 9.17
C PHE A 144 -6.04 -23.41 9.02
N ILE A 145 -6.05 -22.10 9.16
CA ILE A 145 -4.83 -21.27 9.06
C ILE A 145 -3.88 -21.57 10.21
N PHE A 146 -4.39 -21.79 11.42
CA PHE A 146 -3.61 -22.18 12.57
C PHE A 146 -2.97 -23.57 12.40
N GLU A 147 -3.70 -24.53 11.83
CA GLU A 147 -3.15 -25.86 11.53
C GLU A 147 -2.06 -25.80 10.45
N PHE A 148 -2.25 -24.99 9.43
CA PHE A 148 -1.22 -24.75 8.41
C PHE A 148 0.03 -24.07 8.99
N PHE A 149 -0.15 -23.10 9.89
CA PHE A 149 0.94 -22.48 10.63
C PHE A 149 1.70 -23.50 11.48
N ASN A 150 0.98 -24.37 12.21
CA ASN A 150 1.58 -25.42 13.01
C ASN A 150 2.40 -26.40 12.15
N PHE A 151 1.95 -26.69 10.94
CA PHE A 151 2.71 -27.51 9.98
C PHE A 151 4.06 -26.84 9.62
N ILE A 152 4.06 -25.52 9.35
CA ILE A 152 5.28 -24.77 9.03
C ILE A 152 6.26 -24.76 10.19
N ILE A 153 5.81 -24.47 11.41
CA ILE A 153 6.71 -24.31 12.57
C ILE A 153 7.27 -25.63 13.09
N LYS A 154 6.63 -26.77 12.81
CA LYS A 154 7.13 -28.11 13.21
C LYS A 154 8.40 -28.50 12.46
N SER A 155 8.66 -27.92 11.29
CA SER A 155 9.86 -28.20 10.51
C SER A 155 10.78 -27.01 10.47
N PRO A 156 11.99 -27.06 11.06
CA PRO A 156 12.95 -25.95 11.01
C PRO A 156 13.29 -25.54 9.58
N ILE A 157 13.37 -26.49 8.66
CA ILE A 157 13.68 -26.23 7.24
C ILE A 157 12.55 -25.44 6.59
N ILE A 158 11.30 -25.86 6.78
CA ILE A 158 10.13 -25.16 6.18
C ILE A 158 10.00 -23.76 6.78
N LEU A 159 10.22 -23.60 8.08
CA LEU A 159 10.19 -22.32 8.77
C LEU A 159 11.24 -21.35 8.21
N THR A 160 12.49 -21.80 8.08
CA THR A 160 13.59 -20.99 7.52
C THR A 160 13.31 -20.61 6.06
N LEU A 161 12.88 -21.56 5.23
CA LEU A 161 12.51 -21.28 3.83
C LEU A 161 11.34 -20.28 3.74
N SER A 162 10.32 -20.42 4.58
CA SER A 162 9.19 -19.49 4.63
C SER A 162 9.66 -18.07 4.98
N THR A 163 10.54 -17.93 5.97
CA THR A 163 11.10 -16.64 6.38
C THR A 163 11.91 -16.00 5.24
N TRP A 164 12.83 -16.74 4.64
CA TRP A 164 13.68 -16.18 3.58
C TRP A 164 12.95 -15.92 2.28
N THR A 165 11.91 -16.70 1.98
CA THR A 165 11.04 -16.47 0.82
C THR A 165 10.42 -15.07 0.87
N ILE A 166 10.00 -14.59 2.05
CA ILE A 166 9.45 -13.24 2.21
C ILE A 166 10.49 -12.18 1.82
N LEU A 167 11.73 -12.30 2.31
CA LEU A 167 12.82 -11.36 2.01
C LEU A 167 13.11 -11.29 0.52
N ILE A 168 13.30 -12.46 -0.11
CA ILE A 168 13.61 -12.56 -1.53
C ILE A 168 12.45 -12.03 -2.37
N LEU A 169 11.21 -12.32 -1.98
CA LEU A 169 10.02 -11.88 -2.67
C LEU A 169 9.88 -10.35 -2.63
N GLU A 170 10.09 -9.71 -1.48
CA GLU A 170 10.05 -8.26 -1.34
C GLU A 170 11.11 -7.59 -2.22
N LEU A 171 12.34 -8.11 -2.24
CA LEU A 171 13.40 -7.60 -3.09
C LEU A 171 13.07 -7.79 -4.59
N PHE A 172 12.53 -8.96 -4.95
CA PHE A 172 12.08 -9.24 -6.30
C PHE A 172 10.96 -8.29 -6.74
N ILE A 173 10.00 -7.98 -5.85
CA ILE A 173 8.94 -7.00 -6.12
C ILE A 173 9.55 -5.61 -6.32
N ALA A 174 10.46 -5.17 -5.46
CA ALA A 174 11.13 -3.88 -5.59
C ALA A 174 11.77 -3.72 -6.98
N ILE A 175 12.62 -4.67 -7.38
CA ILE A 175 13.27 -4.66 -8.69
C ILE A 175 12.22 -4.74 -9.82
N GLY A 176 11.20 -5.57 -9.63
CA GLY A 176 10.16 -5.83 -10.61
C GLY A 176 9.31 -4.61 -10.97
N ILE A 177 9.15 -3.65 -10.06
CA ILE A 177 8.47 -2.37 -10.31
C ILE A 177 9.17 -1.57 -11.40
N LEU A 178 10.50 -1.66 -11.48
CA LEU A 178 11.34 -0.93 -12.44
C LEU A 178 11.43 -1.60 -13.81
N ILE A 179 10.95 -2.83 -13.95
CA ILE A 179 11.09 -3.62 -15.18
C ILE A 179 10.15 -3.12 -16.28
N LYS A 180 10.68 -2.99 -17.50
CA LYS A 180 9.90 -2.58 -18.69
C LYS A 180 8.96 -3.67 -19.20
N ASN A 181 9.29 -4.93 -19.04
CA ASN A 181 8.52 -6.06 -19.58
C ASN A 181 7.15 -6.19 -18.88
N LYS A 182 6.08 -6.02 -19.66
CA LYS A 182 4.68 -6.07 -19.17
C LYS A 182 4.30 -7.43 -18.56
N VAL A 183 4.80 -8.52 -19.15
CA VAL A 183 4.49 -9.88 -18.68
C VAL A 183 5.12 -10.09 -17.32
N LEU A 184 6.39 -9.74 -17.15
CA LEU A 184 7.09 -9.88 -15.88
C LEU A 184 6.47 -9.02 -14.79
N ARG A 185 6.05 -7.77 -15.10
CA ARG A 185 5.31 -6.92 -14.15
C ARG A 185 3.96 -7.52 -13.72
N LYS A 186 3.29 -8.26 -14.62
CA LYS A 186 2.07 -8.98 -14.26
C LYS A 186 2.37 -10.04 -13.20
N TYR A 187 3.45 -10.80 -13.35
CA TYR A 187 3.88 -11.78 -12.33
C TYR A 187 4.26 -11.09 -11.01
N VAL A 188 5.02 -10.01 -11.08
CA VAL A 188 5.39 -9.20 -9.89
C VAL A 188 4.14 -8.73 -9.14
N TYR A 189 3.14 -8.23 -9.86
CA TYR A 189 1.86 -7.83 -9.26
C TYR A 189 1.17 -9.00 -8.55
N PHE A 190 1.04 -10.16 -9.21
CA PHE A 190 0.36 -11.32 -8.61
C PHE A 190 1.13 -11.90 -7.43
N LEU A 191 2.46 -11.92 -7.48
CA LEU A 191 3.29 -12.37 -6.36
C LEU A 191 3.14 -11.41 -5.17
N GLY A 192 3.19 -10.10 -5.41
CA GLY A 192 2.96 -9.11 -4.37
C GLY A 192 1.54 -9.15 -3.80
N PHE A 193 0.53 -9.35 -4.65
CA PHE A 193 -0.84 -9.57 -4.22
C PHE A 193 -0.94 -10.78 -3.29
N SER A 194 -0.36 -11.93 -3.68
CA SER A 194 -0.35 -13.15 -2.87
C SER A 194 0.37 -12.94 -1.53
N LEU A 195 1.50 -12.20 -1.53
CA LEU A 195 2.20 -11.84 -0.30
C LEU A 195 1.29 -11.08 0.66
N HIS A 196 0.59 -10.05 0.17
CA HIS A 196 -0.28 -9.24 1.03
C HIS A 196 -1.53 -9.97 1.48
N ILE A 197 -2.09 -10.87 0.66
CA ILE A 197 -3.16 -11.77 1.13
C ILE A 197 -2.65 -12.68 2.24
N SER A 198 -1.42 -13.21 2.13
CA SER A 198 -0.81 -14.00 3.22
C SER A 198 -0.65 -13.17 4.50
N ILE A 199 -0.25 -11.89 4.40
CA ILE A 199 -0.16 -10.98 5.55
C ILE A 199 -1.52 -10.78 6.21
N ILE A 200 -2.59 -10.63 5.44
CA ILE A 200 -3.96 -10.56 6.00
C ILE A 200 -4.29 -11.85 6.75
N LEU A 201 -4.04 -13.00 6.13
CA LEU A 201 -4.42 -14.30 6.68
C LEU A 201 -3.62 -14.68 7.94
N PHE A 202 -2.31 -14.41 7.95
CA PHE A 202 -1.43 -14.79 9.06
C PHE A 202 -1.32 -13.74 10.16
N TYR A 203 -1.41 -12.45 9.81
CA TYR A 203 -1.16 -11.37 10.76
C TYR A 203 -2.36 -10.45 11.00
N GLY A 204 -3.43 -10.57 10.20
CA GLY A 204 -4.63 -9.74 10.32
C GLY A 204 -4.42 -8.26 9.96
N ILE A 205 -3.29 -7.88 9.36
CA ILE A 205 -2.95 -6.49 9.04
C ILE A 205 -3.64 -6.09 7.73
N LEU A 206 -4.92 -5.69 7.86
CA LEU A 206 -5.79 -5.43 6.72
C LEU A 206 -5.44 -4.12 6.01
N SER A 207 -5.29 -3.00 6.76
CA SER A 207 -5.12 -1.67 6.15
C SER A 207 -3.80 -1.58 5.39
N PHE A 208 -2.72 -2.07 5.97
CA PHE A 208 -1.41 -2.18 5.30
C PHE A 208 -1.51 -2.96 3.99
N SER A 209 -2.09 -4.15 4.06
CA SER A 209 -2.13 -5.07 2.91
C SER A 209 -2.97 -4.51 1.77
N LEU A 210 -4.14 -3.93 2.05
CA LEU A 210 -4.98 -3.32 1.04
C LEU A 210 -4.31 -2.11 0.38
N THR A 211 -3.64 -1.27 1.17
CA THR A 211 -2.88 -0.13 0.66
C THR A 211 -1.76 -0.58 -0.27
N MET A 212 -0.99 -1.60 0.12
CA MET A 212 0.10 -2.10 -0.71
C MET A 212 -0.39 -2.81 -1.97
N ILE A 213 -1.51 -3.53 -1.92
CA ILE A 213 -2.17 -4.10 -3.12
C ILE A 213 -2.56 -2.99 -4.08
N ALA A 214 -3.14 -1.89 -3.59
CA ALA A 214 -3.49 -0.73 -4.42
C ALA A 214 -2.25 -0.08 -5.06
N CYS A 215 -1.15 0.06 -4.30
CA CYS A 215 0.13 0.55 -4.79
C CYS A 215 0.72 -0.34 -5.90
N LEU A 216 0.69 -1.66 -5.71
CA LEU A 216 1.16 -2.62 -6.72
C LEU A 216 0.29 -2.59 -7.99
N PHE A 217 -1.04 -2.47 -7.82
CA PHE A 217 -1.94 -2.32 -8.95
C PHE A 217 -1.64 -1.04 -9.73
N PHE A 218 -1.39 0.07 -9.04
CA PHE A 218 -0.96 1.32 -9.66
C PHE A 218 0.34 1.13 -10.45
N ALA A 219 1.37 0.52 -9.84
CA ALA A 219 2.65 0.24 -10.50
C ALA A 219 2.49 -0.67 -11.73
N TYR A 220 1.63 -1.67 -11.66
CA TYR A 220 1.33 -2.54 -12.79
C TYR A 220 0.62 -1.79 -13.93
N LYS A 221 -0.37 -0.96 -13.62
CA LYS A 221 -1.25 -0.33 -14.61
C LYS A 221 -0.63 0.92 -15.24
N TYR A 222 0.00 1.78 -14.45
CA TYR A 222 0.36 3.14 -14.85
C TYR A 222 1.87 3.38 -14.97
N ASN A 223 2.69 2.34 -15.02
CA ASN A 223 4.13 2.49 -15.14
C ASN A 223 4.53 3.16 -16.47
N PRO A 224 5.11 4.38 -16.47
CA PRO A 224 5.45 5.12 -17.67
C PRO A 224 6.74 4.64 -18.36
N ILE A 225 7.52 3.76 -17.71
CA ILE A 225 8.76 3.18 -18.27
C ILE A 225 8.44 2.26 -19.47
N ARG A 226 7.20 2.27 -19.94
CA ARG A 226 6.67 1.40 -21.02
C ARG A 226 7.20 1.71 -22.43
N LYS A 227 7.81 2.88 -22.67
CA LYS A 227 8.22 3.30 -24.01
C LYS A 227 9.60 2.81 -24.38
#